data_0552eccbf3d2feca5774eb3820448d7e
#
_entry.id   0552eccbf3d2feca5774eb3820448d7e
#
_cell.length_a   1.000
_cell.length_b   1.000
_cell.length_c   1.000
_cell.angle_alpha   90.00
_cell.angle_beta   90.00
_cell.angle_gamma   90.00
#
_symmetry.space_group_name_H-M   'P 1'
#
loop_
_entity.id
_entity.type
_entity.pdbx_description
1 polymer ?
#
loop_
_entity_poly.entity_id
_entity_poly.type
_entity_poly.pdbx_seq_one_letter_code
_entity_poly.pdbx_strand_id
1 'polypeptide(L)'
;MEATQKNAEMNENKFLLDTPQLKKENQLLSLVENQTTFNLNNCELSIYETHRSAFGFKLHFDHIAFTAMLQGKKWMKLENKTPYFEYSPGESILMAPGETMVIDFPDADRFPTQCISLSLNPEFIEDTLNYLNYTLPKVDETSQWNIQLEEFFLFNNQSLASATNNIMRIAMDTNTQKDIMADFALKELLIRLMQTQARKLVENNIAKNKSRISYVVDYIRKNLHQKLSIDSIAKLAYVSKSNFFKMFKEELGTSPNEFILKERINKAKELLANKNSIKETAFQTGFSDTNYFTRVFKQFVGITPKNYQNKVMFFE
;
A
#
# COMPACT_ATOMS: atom_id res chain seq x y z
N MET A 1 -19.40 8.72 -10.07
CA MET A 1 -19.35 7.30 -10.50
C MET A 1 -17.95 6.68 -10.38
N GLU A 2 -16.86 7.40 -10.68
CA GLU A 2 -15.49 6.86 -10.53
C GLU A 2 -15.04 6.62 -9.08
N ALA A 3 -15.47 7.43 -8.12
CA ALA A 3 -15.16 7.22 -6.70
C ALA A 3 -15.83 5.99 -6.10
N THR A 4 -17.00 5.62 -6.62
CA THR A 4 -17.75 4.42 -6.19
C THR A 4 -17.14 3.13 -6.77
N GLN A 5 -16.58 3.18 -7.98
CA GLN A 5 -15.86 2.05 -8.57
C GLN A 5 -14.52 1.79 -7.90
N LYS A 6 -13.76 2.85 -7.54
CA LYS A 6 -12.48 2.70 -6.81
C LYS A 6 -12.65 2.09 -5.42
N ASN A 7 -13.75 2.42 -4.73
CA ASN A 7 -14.08 1.79 -3.45
C ASN A 7 -14.56 0.34 -3.58
N ALA A 8 -15.16 -0.03 -4.72
CA ALA A 8 -15.54 -1.42 -5.00
C ALA A 8 -14.32 -2.29 -5.31
N GLU A 9 -13.36 -1.80 -6.11
CA GLU A 9 -12.12 -2.53 -6.43
C GLU A 9 -11.19 -2.71 -5.20
N MET A 10 -11.21 -1.78 -4.22
CA MET A 10 -10.48 -1.96 -2.95
C MET A 10 -11.12 -3.00 -2.01
N ASN A 11 -12.40 -3.35 -2.23
CA ASN A 11 -13.11 -4.30 -1.36
C ASN A 11 -13.00 -5.77 -1.82
N GLU A 12 -12.55 -6.04 -3.05
CA GLU A 12 -12.51 -7.41 -3.60
C GLU A 12 -11.38 -8.31 -3.08
N ASN A 13 -10.44 -7.78 -2.27
CA ASN A 13 -9.28 -8.53 -1.77
C ASN A 13 -9.18 -8.64 -0.23
N LYS A 14 -10.23 -8.31 0.52
CA LYS A 14 -10.24 -8.44 1.97
C LYS A 14 -10.73 -9.82 2.38
N PHE A 15 -9.89 -10.60 3.05
CA PHE A 15 -10.28 -11.88 3.64
C PHE A 15 -10.73 -11.68 5.08
N LEU A 16 -11.98 -12.06 5.34
CA LEU A 16 -12.60 -11.96 6.65
C LEU A 16 -12.15 -13.11 7.56
N LEU A 17 -12.13 -12.85 8.85
CA LEU A 17 -11.88 -13.84 9.87
C LEU A 17 -13.20 -14.43 10.37
N ASP A 18 -13.11 -15.64 10.93
CA ASP A 18 -14.24 -16.28 11.61
C ASP A 18 -14.62 -15.44 12.83
N THR A 19 -15.93 -15.26 13.04
CA THR A 19 -16.44 -14.40 14.11
C THR A 19 -17.10 -15.27 15.18
N PRO A 20 -16.51 -15.39 16.39
CA PRO A 20 -17.18 -16.03 17.52
C PRO A 20 -18.51 -15.36 17.87
N GLN A 21 -19.40 -16.11 18.48
CA GLN A 21 -20.70 -15.58 18.90
C GLN A 21 -20.51 -14.45 19.93
N LEU A 22 -21.12 -13.29 19.70
CA LEU A 22 -21.13 -12.19 20.67
C LEU A 22 -21.79 -12.63 21.98
N LYS A 23 -21.29 -12.13 23.10
CA LYS A 23 -21.93 -12.30 24.41
C LYS A 23 -23.28 -11.61 24.43
N LYS A 24 -24.24 -12.20 25.15
CA LYS A 24 -25.54 -11.55 25.35
C LYS A 24 -25.38 -10.32 26.22
N GLU A 25 -26.10 -9.25 25.86
CA GLU A 25 -26.03 -7.93 26.51
C GLU A 25 -26.15 -7.94 28.04
N ASN A 26 -26.92 -8.89 28.58
CA ASN A 26 -27.12 -9.08 30.03
C ASN A 26 -25.89 -9.60 30.78
N GLN A 27 -24.85 -10.05 30.06
CA GLN A 27 -23.57 -10.53 30.61
C GLN A 27 -22.48 -9.46 30.59
N LEU A 28 -22.79 -8.28 30.03
CA LEU A 28 -21.86 -7.18 29.79
C LEU A 28 -22.10 -6.09 30.83
N LEU A 29 -21.52 -6.24 31.99
CA LEU A 29 -21.66 -5.30 33.08
C LEU A 29 -20.62 -4.18 33.01
N SER A 30 -21.04 -2.97 32.73
CA SER A 30 -20.35 -1.70 33.03
C SER A 30 -19.01 -1.35 32.31
N LEU A 31 -18.36 -2.22 31.59
CA LEU A 31 -17.11 -1.94 30.86
C LEU A 31 -17.40 -1.48 29.42
N VAL A 32 -16.62 -0.53 28.92
CA VAL A 32 -16.68 -0.10 27.52
C VAL A 32 -16.30 -1.27 26.61
N GLU A 33 -15.23 -1.98 26.94
CA GLU A 33 -14.72 -3.12 26.21
C GLU A 33 -14.71 -4.35 27.11
N ASN A 34 -15.39 -5.43 26.69
CA ASN A 34 -15.41 -6.69 27.40
C ASN A 34 -14.35 -7.61 26.82
N GLN A 35 -13.48 -8.13 27.68
CA GLN A 35 -12.38 -8.99 27.30
C GLN A 35 -12.63 -10.45 27.69
N THR A 36 -12.38 -11.37 26.78
CA THR A 36 -12.27 -12.81 27.05
C THR A 36 -10.88 -13.27 26.64
N THR A 37 -10.12 -13.78 27.61
CA THR A 37 -8.70 -14.13 27.40
C THR A 37 -8.49 -15.62 27.43
N PHE A 38 -7.66 -16.11 26.52
CA PHE A 38 -7.19 -17.49 26.41
C PHE A 38 -5.65 -17.47 26.50
N ASN A 39 -5.12 -18.07 27.58
CA ASN A 39 -3.68 -18.17 27.80
C ASN A 39 -3.14 -19.44 27.13
N LEU A 40 -2.08 -19.29 26.39
CA LEU A 40 -1.27 -20.33 25.76
C LEU A 40 0.19 -20.11 26.17
N ASN A 41 1.06 -21.11 26.02
CA ASN A 41 2.45 -21.01 26.48
C ASN A 41 3.20 -19.81 25.91
N ASN A 42 3.03 -19.53 24.61
CA ASN A 42 3.79 -18.52 23.90
C ASN A 42 2.95 -17.33 23.41
N CYS A 43 1.68 -17.27 23.77
CA CYS A 43 0.84 -16.12 23.47
C CYS A 43 -0.38 -16.01 24.38
N GLU A 44 -0.93 -14.81 24.47
CA GLU A 44 -2.23 -14.54 25.03
C GLU A 44 -3.17 -14.07 23.92
N LEU A 45 -4.24 -14.83 23.67
CA LEU A 45 -5.32 -14.42 22.78
C LEU A 45 -6.44 -13.77 23.57
N SER A 46 -6.74 -12.52 23.30
CA SER A 46 -7.87 -11.80 23.87
C SER A 46 -8.88 -11.45 22.80
N ILE A 47 -10.16 -11.72 23.09
CA ILE A 47 -11.30 -11.30 22.28
C ILE A 47 -11.95 -10.12 23.00
N TYR A 48 -12.05 -9.00 22.32
CA TYR A 48 -12.66 -7.75 22.81
C TYR A 48 -14.00 -7.54 22.15
N GLU A 49 -15.00 -7.20 22.93
CA GLU A 49 -16.36 -6.91 22.49
C GLU A 49 -16.84 -5.58 23.08
N THR A 50 -17.30 -4.68 22.19
CA THR A 50 -17.81 -3.37 22.60
C THR A 50 -19.24 -3.20 22.12
N HIS A 51 -20.16 -2.91 23.06
CA HIS A 51 -21.60 -2.77 22.84
C HIS A 51 -22.11 -1.36 23.18
N ARG A 52 -21.22 -0.43 23.52
CA ARG A 52 -21.55 0.95 23.85
C ARG A 52 -20.64 1.91 23.13
N SER A 53 -21.22 3.01 22.66
CA SER A 53 -20.45 4.11 22.10
C SER A 53 -19.54 4.73 23.15
N ALA A 54 -18.27 4.91 22.79
CA ALA A 54 -17.24 5.50 23.65
C ALA A 54 -16.18 6.18 22.79
N PHE A 55 -15.46 7.14 23.39
CA PHE A 55 -14.43 7.92 22.70
C PHE A 55 -13.16 8.02 23.55
N GLY A 56 -12.02 8.03 22.89
CA GLY A 56 -10.72 8.21 23.52
C GLY A 56 -10.30 7.04 24.43
N PHE A 57 -10.81 5.83 24.19
CA PHE A 57 -10.42 4.64 24.93
C PHE A 57 -8.96 4.29 24.59
N LYS A 58 -8.10 4.11 25.62
CA LYS A 58 -6.68 3.84 25.46
C LYS A 58 -6.36 2.40 25.78
N LEU A 59 -5.62 1.75 24.89
CA LEU A 59 -5.07 0.41 25.08
C LEU A 59 -3.56 0.45 24.86
N HIS A 60 -2.81 0.01 25.87
CA HIS A 60 -1.35 -0.03 25.84
C HIS A 60 -0.84 -1.45 25.62
N PHE A 61 0.25 -1.61 24.88
CA PHE A 61 0.84 -2.90 24.52
C PHE A 61 2.27 -2.99 25.03
N ASP A 62 2.52 -3.90 25.98
CA ASP A 62 3.87 -4.15 26.53
C ASP A 62 4.72 -5.02 25.61
N HIS A 63 4.09 -5.83 24.78
CA HIS A 63 4.72 -6.76 23.84
C HIS A 63 4.23 -6.55 22.42
N ILE A 64 4.89 -7.19 21.45
CA ILE A 64 4.36 -7.25 20.09
C ILE A 64 2.99 -7.90 20.13
N ALA A 65 1.97 -7.20 19.61
CA ALA A 65 0.62 -7.72 19.52
C ALA A 65 0.08 -7.63 18.09
N PHE A 66 -0.47 -8.73 17.61
CA PHE A 66 -1.22 -8.78 16.35
C PHE A 66 -2.70 -8.61 16.67
N THR A 67 -3.33 -7.56 16.14
CA THR A 67 -4.77 -7.30 16.32
C THR A 67 -5.50 -7.44 15.00
N ALA A 68 -6.74 -7.91 15.03
CA ALA A 68 -7.56 -8.03 13.84
C ALA A 68 -9.04 -7.76 14.15
N MET A 69 -9.72 -7.03 13.25
CA MET A 69 -11.16 -6.80 13.35
C MET A 69 -11.92 -8.03 12.85
N LEU A 70 -12.91 -8.46 13.64
CA LEU A 70 -13.81 -9.57 13.31
C LEU A 70 -15.17 -9.05 12.86
N GLN A 71 -15.74 -8.09 13.59
CA GLN A 71 -17.06 -7.54 13.34
C GLN A 71 -17.15 -6.06 13.71
N GLY A 72 -18.05 -5.34 13.05
CA GLY A 72 -18.25 -3.90 13.25
C GLY A 72 -17.08 -3.07 12.73
N LYS A 73 -17.01 -1.83 13.17
CA LYS A 73 -15.91 -0.91 12.82
C LYS A 73 -15.62 0.04 13.97
N LYS A 74 -14.39 0.49 14.07
CA LYS A 74 -13.97 1.51 15.03
C LYS A 74 -13.02 2.50 14.38
N TRP A 75 -12.93 3.69 14.95
CA TRP A 75 -11.91 4.67 14.59
C TRP A 75 -10.76 4.57 15.58
N MET A 76 -9.55 4.60 15.07
CA MET A 76 -8.39 4.49 15.93
C MET A 76 -7.19 5.27 15.41
N LYS A 77 -6.27 5.56 16.31
CA LYS A 77 -4.94 6.07 15.99
C LYS A 77 -3.89 5.44 16.89
N LEU A 78 -2.66 5.38 16.42
CA LEU A 78 -1.50 5.14 17.28
C LEU A 78 -1.09 6.50 17.87
N GLU A 79 -1.01 6.59 19.20
CA GLU A 79 -0.70 7.84 19.89
C GLU A 79 0.65 8.39 19.40
N ASN A 80 0.68 9.66 18.99
CA ASN A 80 1.85 10.35 18.44
C ASN A 80 2.44 9.80 17.11
N LYS A 81 1.77 8.82 16.47
CA LYS A 81 2.31 8.17 15.25
C LYS A 81 1.40 8.33 14.03
N THR A 82 0.09 8.27 14.20
CA THR A 82 -0.85 8.34 13.08
C THR A 82 -1.99 9.32 13.33
N PRO A 83 -2.63 9.89 12.27
CA PRO A 83 -3.96 10.45 12.39
C PRO A 83 -4.98 9.34 12.70
N TYR A 84 -6.23 9.71 13.02
CA TYR A 84 -7.34 8.76 13.11
C TYR A 84 -7.62 8.11 11.75
N PHE A 85 -7.87 6.81 11.76
CA PHE A 85 -8.30 6.03 10.59
C PHE A 85 -9.39 5.02 11.00
N GLU A 86 -10.21 4.62 10.03
CA GLU A 86 -11.20 3.58 10.23
C GLU A 86 -10.53 2.20 10.26
N TYR A 87 -10.95 1.35 11.18
CA TYR A 87 -10.47 -0.01 11.33
C TYR A 87 -11.65 -0.97 11.26
N SER A 88 -11.66 -1.86 10.28
CA SER A 88 -12.80 -2.67 9.88
C SER A 88 -12.41 -4.13 9.57
N PRO A 89 -13.38 -5.06 9.49
CA PRO A 89 -13.10 -6.47 9.16
C PRO A 89 -12.29 -6.62 7.87
N GLY A 90 -11.40 -7.61 7.87
CA GLY A 90 -10.43 -7.83 6.80
C GLY A 90 -9.14 -7.03 6.95
N GLU A 91 -9.00 -6.27 8.04
CA GLU A 91 -7.80 -5.51 8.39
C GLU A 91 -7.17 -6.06 9.66
N SER A 92 -5.85 -5.94 9.74
CA SER A 92 -5.04 -6.30 10.90
C SER A 92 -3.99 -5.26 11.19
N ILE A 93 -3.59 -5.16 12.45
CA ILE A 93 -2.57 -4.22 12.91
C ILE A 93 -1.56 -4.95 13.77
N LEU A 94 -0.31 -4.64 13.53
CA LEU A 94 0.81 -5.09 14.36
C LEU A 94 1.24 -3.96 15.27
N MET A 95 1.08 -4.15 16.57
CA MET A 95 1.46 -3.19 17.60
C MET A 95 2.89 -3.46 18.05
N ALA A 96 3.72 -2.43 18.09
CA ALA A 96 5.05 -2.51 18.70
C ALA A 96 4.97 -2.43 20.23
N PRO A 97 5.97 -2.97 20.95
CA PRO A 97 6.07 -2.79 22.38
C PRO A 97 6.13 -1.29 22.74
N GLY A 98 5.44 -0.91 23.81
CA GLY A 98 5.35 0.48 24.28
C GLY A 98 4.38 1.37 23.52
N GLU A 99 3.71 0.87 22.48
CA GLU A 99 2.72 1.65 21.73
C GLU A 99 1.36 1.71 22.45
N THR A 100 0.69 2.85 22.31
CA THR A 100 -0.67 3.08 22.80
C THR A 100 -1.61 3.32 21.63
N MET A 101 -2.68 2.55 21.59
CA MET A 101 -3.79 2.70 20.67
C MET A 101 -4.88 3.55 21.33
N VAL A 102 -5.35 4.58 20.64
CA VAL A 102 -6.50 5.40 21.07
C VAL A 102 -7.67 5.06 20.14
N ILE A 103 -8.80 4.67 20.74
CA ILE A 103 -9.93 4.07 20.02
C ILE A 103 -11.21 4.84 20.30
N ASP A 104 -11.99 5.09 19.25
CA ASP A 104 -13.35 5.59 19.30
C ASP A 104 -14.33 4.55 18.74
N PHE A 105 -15.42 4.34 19.45
CA PHE A 105 -16.52 3.45 19.08
C PHE A 105 -17.81 4.26 18.88
N PRO A 106 -17.96 5.04 17.79
CA PRO A 106 -19.05 5.99 17.66
C PRO A 106 -20.44 5.35 17.54
N ASP A 107 -20.52 4.15 16.98
CA ASP A 107 -21.77 3.48 16.61
C ASP A 107 -21.96 2.12 17.31
N ALA A 108 -21.18 1.79 18.35
CA ALA A 108 -21.18 0.46 18.96
C ALA A 108 -22.53 0.10 19.64
N ASP A 109 -23.32 1.07 20.02
CA ASP A 109 -24.70 0.86 20.54
C ASP A 109 -25.63 0.21 19.50
N ARG A 110 -25.39 0.47 18.21
CA ARG A 110 -26.19 -0.04 17.09
C ARG A 110 -25.50 -1.18 16.38
N PHE A 111 -24.18 -1.09 16.28
CA PHE A 111 -23.32 -2.02 15.56
C PHE A 111 -22.15 -2.44 16.47
N PRO A 112 -22.38 -3.42 17.35
CA PRO A 112 -21.36 -3.91 18.25
C PRO A 112 -20.08 -4.31 17.49
N THR A 113 -18.94 -4.05 18.12
CA THR A 113 -17.64 -4.40 17.53
C THR A 113 -17.05 -5.62 18.22
N GLN A 114 -16.34 -6.44 17.44
CA GLN A 114 -15.55 -7.54 17.96
C GLN A 114 -14.17 -7.52 17.28
N CYS A 115 -13.12 -7.62 18.07
CA CYS A 115 -11.76 -7.76 17.57
C CYS A 115 -10.95 -8.71 18.45
N ILE A 116 -9.87 -9.23 17.89
CA ILE A 116 -8.88 -10.00 18.63
C ILE A 116 -7.60 -9.19 18.84
N SER A 117 -6.90 -9.54 19.91
CA SER A 117 -5.49 -9.20 20.13
C SER A 117 -4.74 -10.43 20.53
N LEU A 118 -3.65 -10.70 19.84
CA LEU A 118 -2.74 -11.80 20.11
C LEU A 118 -1.40 -11.21 20.58
N SER A 119 -1.18 -11.19 21.88
CA SER A 119 0.10 -10.75 22.48
C SER A 119 1.08 -11.93 22.42
N LEU A 120 2.26 -11.69 21.84
CA LEU A 120 3.23 -12.73 21.51
C LEU A 120 4.43 -12.68 22.48
N ASN A 121 4.88 -13.85 22.94
CA ASN A 121 6.09 -13.97 23.74
C ASN A 121 7.33 -13.51 22.90
N PRO A 122 8.13 -12.52 23.37
CA PRO A 122 9.27 -12.03 22.63
C PRO A 122 10.33 -13.10 22.36
N GLU A 123 10.62 -13.99 23.32
CA GLU A 123 11.59 -15.08 23.18
C GLU A 123 11.16 -16.06 22.08
N PHE A 124 9.86 -16.40 22.04
CA PHE A 124 9.31 -17.28 21.00
C PHE A 124 9.44 -16.66 19.60
N ILE A 125 9.24 -15.34 19.48
CA ILE A 125 9.44 -14.61 18.21
C ILE A 125 10.92 -14.70 17.80
N GLU A 126 11.84 -14.39 18.71
CA GLU A 126 13.27 -14.42 18.46
C GLU A 126 13.76 -15.81 18.04
N ASP A 127 13.39 -16.83 18.77
CA ASP A 127 13.71 -18.23 18.44
C ASP A 127 13.18 -18.65 17.07
N THR A 128 11.96 -18.23 16.76
CA THR A 128 11.34 -18.53 15.45
C THR A 128 12.10 -17.83 14.33
N LEU A 129 12.46 -16.56 14.49
CA LEU A 129 13.24 -15.81 13.49
C LEU A 129 14.64 -16.39 13.32
N ASN A 130 15.32 -16.74 14.41
CA ASN A 130 16.64 -17.39 14.39
C ASN A 130 16.59 -18.73 13.64
N TYR A 131 15.60 -19.55 13.96
CA TYR A 131 15.38 -20.83 13.26
C TYR A 131 15.16 -20.63 11.75
N LEU A 132 14.30 -19.69 11.35
CA LEU A 132 14.00 -19.42 9.94
C LEU A 132 15.24 -18.90 9.21
N ASN A 133 15.99 -17.99 9.81
CA ASN A 133 17.19 -17.42 9.20
C ASN A 133 18.32 -18.44 9.07
N TYR A 134 18.40 -19.41 9.98
CA TYR A 134 19.38 -20.49 9.91
C TYR A 134 19.01 -21.59 8.92
N THR A 135 17.73 -22.06 8.95
CA THR A 135 17.30 -23.24 8.18
C THR A 135 16.74 -22.91 6.81
N LEU A 136 16.16 -21.74 6.64
CA LEU A 136 15.49 -21.28 5.40
C LEU A 136 15.95 -19.87 5.02
N PRO A 137 17.28 -19.64 4.83
CA PRO A 137 17.76 -18.32 4.46
C PRO A 137 17.11 -17.91 3.14
N LYS A 138 16.72 -16.62 3.04
CA LYS A 138 16.18 -16.08 1.78
C LYS A 138 17.29 -16.04 0.73
N VAL A 139 16.90 -16.19 -0.54
CA VAL A 139 17.83 -16.28 -1.69
C VAL A 139 18.73 -15.04 -1.83
N ASP A 140 18.26 -13.86 -1.37
CA ASP A 140 19.06 -12.64 -1.26
C ASP A 140 19.75 -12.61 0.10
N GLU A 141 21.08 -12.68 0.12
CA GLU A 141 21.91 -12.63 1.36
C GLU A 141 21.66 -11.38 2.22
N THR A 142 21.03 -10.34 1.67
CA THR A 142 20.67 -9.09 2.35
C THR A 142 19.29 -9.12 3.01
N SER A 143 18.43 -10.11 2.74
CA SER A 143 17.08 -10.16 3.24
C SER A 143 16.90 -11.30 4.25
N GLN A 144 16.95 -10.95 5.54
CA GLN A 144 16.63 -11.86 6.65
C GLN A 144 15.12 -11.91 6.90
N TRP A 145 14.65 -13.01 7.50
CA TRP A 145 13.33 -13.07 8.10
C TRP A 145 13.27 -12.08 9.25
N ASN A 146 12.37 -11.11 9.16
CA ASN A 146 12.20 -10.07 10.16
C ASN A 146 10.78 -9.52 10.13
N ILE A 147 10.28 -9.09 11.29
CA ILE A 147 8.99 -8.40 11.43
C ILE A 147 9.22 -6.90 11.26
N GLN A 148 8.49 -6.30 10.33
CA GLN A 148 8.58 -4.86 10.04
C GLN A 148 7.54 -4.10 10.87
N LEU A 149 7.95 -3.51 12.00
CA LEU A 149 7.03 -2.79 12.90
C LEU A 149 6.56 -1.46 12.32
N GLU A 150 7.26 -0.89 11.34
CA GLU A 150 6.84 0.30 10.59
C GLU A 150 5.66 0.01 9.65
N GLU A 151 5.57 -1.21 9.12
CA GLU A 151 4.47 -1.69 8.28
C GLU A 151 3.37 -2.34 9.15
N PHE A 152 2.87 -1.55 10.09
CA PHE A 152 1.95 -1.99 11.13
C PHE A 152 0.54 -2.33 10.63
N PHE A 153 0.04 -1.65 9.58
CA PHE A 153 -1.32 -1.84 9.05
C PHE A 153 -1.31 -2.81 7.86
N LEU A 154 -2.13 -3.84 7.91
CA LEU A 154 -2.17 -4.92 6.93
C LEU A 154 -3.61 -5.20 6.46
N PHE A 155 -3.78 -5.48 5.17
CA PHE A 155 -4.97 -6.14 4.66
C PHE A 155 -4.79 -7.66 4.72
N ASN A 156 -5.78 -8.35 5.27
CA ASN A 156 -5.72 -9.81 5.35
C ASN A 156 -5.83 -10.41 3.95
N ASN A 157 -4.85 -11.22 3.58
CA ASN A 157 -4.98 -12.16 2.47
C ASN A 157 -5.46 -13.52 2.99
N GLN A 158 -5.83 -14.41 2.08
CA GLN A 158 -6.34 -15.73 2.43
C GLN A 158 -5.43 -16.51 3.39
N SER A 159 -4.12 -16.49 3.14
CA SER A 159 -3.16 -17.24 3.96
C SER A 159 -3.05 -16.69 5.39
N LEU A 160 -3.00 -15.35 5.55
CA LEU A 160 -2.95 -14.69 6.84
C LEU A 160 -4.25 -14.90 7.61
N ALA A 161 -5.41 -14.76 6.94
CA ALA A 161 -6.71 -15.02 7.54
C ALA A 161 -6.86 -16.48 8.00
N SER A 162 -6.45 -17.45 7.19
CA SER A 162 -6.49 -18.88 7.56
C SER A 162 -5.59 -19.20 8.76
N ALA A 163 -4.38 -18.64 8.82
CA ALA A 163 -3.48 -18.83 9.96
C ALA A 163 -4.05 -18.21 11.24
N THR A 164 -4.65 -17.01 11.13
CA THR A 164 -5.31 -16.33 12.25
C THR A 164 -6.52 -17.13 12.75
N ASN A 165 -7.37 -17.64 11.88
CA ASN A 165 -8.51 -18.48 12.25
C ASN A 165 -8.06 -19.78 12.91
N ASN A 166 -6.96 -20.37 12.45
CA ASN A 166 -6.41 -21.60 13.03
C ASN A 166 -5.96 -21.37 14.49
N ILE A 167 -5.21 -20.31 14.78
CA ILE A 167 -4.79 -20.02 16.17
C ILE A 167 -5.98 -19.69 17.06
N MET A 168 -6.99 -18.94 16.56
CA MET A 168 -8.22 -18.68 17.30
C MET A 168 -8.95 -19.98 17.68
N ARG A 169 -9.13 -20.88 16.73
CA ARG A 169 -9.77 -22.18 16.95
C ARG A 169 -9.02 -23.02 18.00
N ILE A 170 -7.69 -23.05 17.92
CA ILE A 170 -6.86 -23.80 18.90
C ILE A 170 -6.95 -23.16 20.29
N ALA A 171 -6.88 -21.85 20.39
CA ALA A 171 -6.95 -21.14 21.67
C ALA A 171 -8.27 -21.39 22.41
N MET A 172 -9.38 -21.46 21.65
CA MET A 172 -10.72 -21.74 22.20
C MET A 172 -11.00 -23.24 22.44
N ASP A 173 -10.10 -24.13 22.02
CA ASP A 173 -10.24 -25.57 22.26
C ASP A 173 -10.01 -25.90 23.73
N THR A 174 -10.67 -26.94 24.22
CA THR A 174 -10.51 -27.49 25.58
C THR A 174 -9.47 -28.64 25.66
N ASN A 175 -8.83 -28.96 24.53
CA ASN A 175 -7.83 -30.03 24.44
C ASN A 175 -6.59 -29.71 25.31
N THR A 176 -6.10 -30.68 26.06
CA THR A 176 -4.90 -30.59 26.89
C THR A 176 -3.60 -30.42 26.12
N GLN A 177 -3.58 -30.73 24.82
CA GLN A 177 -2.42 -30.60 23.94
C GLN A 177 -2.46 -29.30 23.07
N LYS A 178 -3.38 -28.37 23.36
CA LYS A 178 -3.56 -27.16 22.57
C LYS A 178 -2.31 -26.30 22.48
N ASP A 179 -1.47 -26.30 23.51
CA ASP A 179 -0.25 -25.45 23.53
C ASP A 179 0.77 -25.86 22.47
N ILE A 180 0.95 -27.19 22.27
CA ILE A 180 1.84 -27.68 21.20
C ILE A 180 1.29 -27.30 19.82
N MET A 181 -0.01 -27.45 19.62
CA MET A 181 -0.65 -27.06 18.35
C MET A 181 -0.63 -25.56 18.14
N ALA A 182 -0.75 -24.78 19.22
CA ALA A 182 -0.64 -23.32 19.19
C ALA A 182 0.76 -22.88 18.74
N ASP A 183 1.82 -23.50 19.21
CA ASP A 183 3.19 -23.16 18.82
C ASP A 183 3.43 -23.34 17.32
N PHE A 184 2.90 -24.41 16.71
CA PHE A 184 2.95 -24.60 15.27
C PHE A 184 2.11 -23.55 14.52
N ALA A 185 0.90 -23.27 15.01
CA ALA A 185 0.02 -22.26 14.41
C ALA A 185 0.60 -20.85 14.53
N LEU A 186 1.26 -20.52 15.64
CA LEU A 186 1.97 -19.26 15.83
C LEU A 186 3.16 -19.09 14.88
N LYS A 187 3.95 -20.15 14.67
CA LYS A 187 5.03 -20.11 13.67
C LYS A 187 4.48 -19.87 12.27
N GLU A 188 3.39 -20.56 11.90
CA GLU A 188 2.72 -20.29 10.63
C GLU A 188 2.24 -18.83 10.54
N LEU A 189 1.57 -18.32 11.58
CA LEU A 189 1.08 -16.95 11.62
C LEU A 189 2.23 -15.94 11.42
N LEU A 190 3.35 -16.11 12.12
CA LEU A 190 4.54 -15.24 11.97
C LEU A 190 5.09 -15.24 10.54
N ILE A 191 5.18 -16.43 9.93
CA ILE A 191 5.62 -16.55 8.53
C ILE A 191 4.65 -15.83 7.59
N ARG A 192 3.32 -16.02 7.74
CA ARG A 192 2.29 -15.39 6.91
C ARG A 192 2.27 -13.87 7.09
N LEU A 193 2.48 -13.40 8.30
CA LEU A 193 2.61 -11.98 8.63
C LEU A 193 3.78 -11.37 7.85
N MET A 194 4.99 -11.92 7.98
CA MET A 194 6.19 -11.45 7.29
C MET A 194 6.04 -11.49 5.76
N GLN A 195 5.42 -12.54 5.22
CA GLN A 195 5.12 -12.64 3.78
C GLN A 195 4.15 -11.55 3.32
N THR A 196 3.16 -11.21 4.13
CA THR A 196 2.17 -10.16 3.83
C THR A 196 2.83 -8.78 3.86
N GLN A 197 3.69 -8.52 4.85
CA GLN A 197 4.47 -7.29 4.94
C GLN A 197 5.43 -7.13 3.73
N ALA A 198 6.14 -8.20 3.36
CA ALA A 198 7.04 -8.17 2.21
C ALA A 198 6.30 -7.87 0.90
N ARG A 199 5.11 -8.45 0.69
CA ARG A 199 4.27 -8.15 -0.48
C ARG A 199 3.86 -6.68 -0.51
N LYS A 200 3.39 -6.14 0.61
CA LYS A 200 3.01 -4.72 0.74
C LYS A 200 4.17 -3.77 0.43
N LEU A 201 5.38 -4.09 0.89
CA LEU A 201 6.58 -3.30 0.58
C LEU A 201 6.88 -3.28 -0.93
N VAL A 202 6.71 -4.41 -1.62
CA VAL A 202 6.87 -4.49 -3.09
C VAL A 202 5.79 -3.64 -3.77
N GLU A 203 4.53 -3.76 -3.38
CA GLU A 203 3.41 -2.99 -3.92
C GLU A 203 3.58 -1.48 -3.67
N ASN A 204 3.99 -1.07 -2.47
CA ASN A 204 4.30 0.32 -2.14
C ASN A 204 5.47 0.87 -2.97
N ASN A 205 6.50 0.07 -3.24
CA ASN A 205 7.61 0.47 -4.09
C ASN A 205 7.16 0.65 -5.55
N ILE A 206 6.27 -0.21 -6.07
CA ILE A 206 5.65 -0.06 -7.39
C ILE A 206 4.82 1.23 -7.45
N ALA A 207 3.99 1.50 -6.44
CA ALA A 207 3.19 2.73 -6.37
C ALA A 207 4.07 3.99 -6.26
N LYS A 208 5.14 3.98 -5.46
CA LYS A 208 6.13 5.07 -5.40
C LYS A 208 6.81 5.29 -6.75
N ASN A 209 7.15 4.22 -7.47
CA ASN A 209 7.75 4.32 -8.79
C ASN A 209 6.78 4.94 -9.81
N LYS A 210 5.49 4.54 -9.83
CA LYS A 210 4.45 5.17 -10.65
C LYS A 210 4.30 6.65 -10.33
N SER A 211 4.31 7.03 -9.05
CA SER A 211 4.29 8.43 -8.63
C SER A 211 5.51 9.21 -9.14
N ARG A 212 6.71 8.59 -9.13
CA ARG A 212 7.94 9.21 -9.66
C ARG A 212 7.88 9.43 -11.15
N ILE A 213 7.40 8.46 -11.92
CA ILE A 213 7.24 8.59 -13.37
C ILE A 213 6.16 9.62 -13.71
N SER A 214 5.03 9.64 -13.02
CA SER A 214 4.01 10.66 -13.19
C SER A 214 4.55 12.08 -12.94
N TYR A 215 5.33 12.26 -11.87
CA TYR A 215 6.00 13.54 -11.59
C TYR A 215 6.97 13.95 -12.71
N VAL A 216 7.76 13.01 -13.22
CA VAL A 216 8.69 13.24 -14.32
C VAL A 216 7.95 13.60 -15.62
N VAL A 217 6.84 12.93 -15.93
CA VAL A 217 5.99 13.23 -17.10
C VAL A 217 5.47 14.66 -17.03
N ASP A 218 4.95 15.06 -15.87
CA ASP A 218 4.47 16.43 -15.65
C ASP A 218 5.60 17.46 -15.79
N TYR A 219 6.78 17.16 -15.24
CA TYR A 219 7.96 17.99 -15.39
C TYR A 219 8.37 18.13 -16.87
N ILE A 220 8.43 17.05 -17.63
CA ILE A 220 8.73 17.06 -19.07
C ILE A 220 7.73 17.95 -19.81
N ARG A 221 6.43 17.76 -19.59
CA ARG A 221 5.36 18.54 -20.25
C ARG A 221 5.45 20.05 -20.00
N LYS A 222 5.77 20.43 -18.77
CA LYS A 222 5.94 21.84 -18.38
C LYS A 222 7.20 22.48 -18.94
N ASN A 223 8.23 21.69 -19.29
CA ASN A 223 9.55 22.16 -19.67
C ASN A 223 9.97 21.78 -21.10
N LEU A 224 9.01 21.45 -21.99
CA LEU A 224 9.29 21.02 -23.37
C LEU A 224 10.14 22.03 -24.17
N HIS A 225 10.00 23.31 -23.89
CA HIS A 225 10.72 24.43 -24.54
C HIS A 225 12.21 24.48 -24.17
N GLN A 226 12.63 23.79 -23.10
CA GLN A 226 14.00 23.79 -22.61
C GLN A 226 14.78 22.58 -23.10
N LYS A 227 16.12 22.64 -22.95
CA LYS A 227 17.00 21.49 -23.18
C LYS A 227 16.82 20.50 -22.02
N LEU A 228 16.08 19.44 -22.28
CA LEU A 228 15.86 18.37 -21.31
C LEU A 228 17.02 17.35 -21.37
N SER A 229 17.73 17.17 -20.25
CA SER A 229 18.76 16.16 -20.09
C SER A 229 18.18 14.94 -19.37
N ILE A 230 18.38 13.75 -19.96
CA ILE A 230 17.92 12.50 -19.32
C ILE A 230 18.60 12.28 -17.97
N ASP A 231 19.86 12.69 -17.83
CA ASP A 231 20.57 12.57 -16.55
C ASP A 231 19.94 13.46 -15.46
N SER A 232 19.53 14.68 -15.82
CA SER A 232 18.82 15.58 -14.90
C SER A 232 17.43 15.05 -14.55
N ILE A 233 16.72 14.49 -15.53
CA ILE A 233 15.39 13.91 -15.31
C ILE A 233 15.45 12.64 -14.45
N ALA A 234 16.45 11.77 -14.65
CA ALA A 234 16.66 10.59 -13.83
C ALA A 234 16.95 10.97 -12.36
N LYS A 235 17.71 12.06 -12.14
CA LYS A 235 17.94 12.60 -10.79
C LYS A 235 16.64 13.08 -10.12
N LEU A 236 15.71 13.69 -10.87
CA LEU A 236 14.40 14.09 -10.36
C LEU A 236 13.55 12.88 -9.93
N ALA A 237 13.74 11.73 -10.57
CA ALA A 237 13.11 10.46 -10.17
C ALA A 237 13.88 9.75 -9.05
N TYR A 238 14.99 10.29 -8.56
CA TYR A 238 15.88 9.68 -7.56
C TYR A 238 16.39 8.29 -7.95
N VAL A 239 16.70 8.08 -9.23
CA VAL A 239 17.21 6.80 -9.76
C VAL A 239 18.41 7.01 -10.68
N SER A 240 19.18 5.95 -10.89
CA SER A 240 20.23 5.94 -11.92
C SER A 240 19.63 6.04 -13.33
N LYS A 241 20.40 6.54 -14.29
CA LYS A 241 19.98 6.67 -15.69
C LYS A 241 19.46 5.35 -16.28
N SER A 242 20.17 4.26 -16.06
CA SER A 242 19.79 2.93 -16.56
C SER A 242 18.47 2.43 -15.95
N ASN A 243 18.29 2.62 -14.65
CA ASN A 243 17.05 2.25 -13.98
C ASN A 243 15.89 3.15 -14.44
N PHE A 244 16.15 4.44 -14.68
CA PHE A 244 15.15 5.36 -15.23
C PHE A 244 14.63 4.92 -16.60
N PHE A 245 15.52 4.53 -17.52
CA PHE A 245 15.11 4.00 -18.84
C PHE A 245 14.23 2.75 -18.70
N LYS A 246 14.62 1.83 -17.80
CA LYS A 246 13.85 0.59 -17.54
C LYS A 246 12.45 0.91 -17.01
N MET A 247 12.37 1.68 -15.92
CA MET A 247 11.09 2.09 -15.30
C MET A 247 10.18 2.81 -16.29
N PHE A 248 10.73 3.77 -17.03
CA PHE A 248 9.98 4.60 -17.99
C PHE A 248 9.39 3.75 -19.11
N LYS A 249 10.17 2.77 -19.63
CA LYS A 249 9.72 1.85 -20.66
C LYS A 249 8.68 0.85 -20.14
N GLU A 250 8.83 0.36 -18.90
CA GLU A 250 7.86 -0.55 -18.26
C GLU A 250 6.51 0.13 -18.02
N GLU A 251 6.50 1.41 -17.63
CA GLU A 251 5.25 2.11 -17.31
C GLU A 251 4.57 2.77 -18.51
N LEU A 252 5.35 3.32 -19.45
CA LEU A 252 4.83 4.10 -20.57
C LEU A 252 4.99 3.42 -21.93
N GLY A 253 5.61 2.24 -21.98
CA GLY A 253 5.82 1.46 -23.21
C GLY A 253 6.81 2.07 -24.20
N THR A 254 7.46 3.21 -23.87
CA THR A 254 8.34 3.96 -24.77
C THR A 254 9.60 4.45 -24.04
N SER A 255 10.64 4.80 -24.78
CA SER A 255 11.83 5.40 -24.16
C SER A 255 11.61 6.86 -23.75
N PRO A 256 12.32 7.38 -22.72
CA PRO A 256 12.20 8.78 -22.31
C PRO A 256 12.47 9.79 -23.46
N ASN A 257 13.46 9.52 -24.30
CA ASN A 257 13.78 10.38 -25.43
C ASN A 257 12.66 10.43 -26.47
N GLU A 258 12.11 9.27 -26.81
CA GLU A 258 11.00 9.15 -27.75
C GLU A 258 9.73 9.83 -27.22
N PHE A 259 9.45 9.68 -25.92
CA PHE A 259 8.35 10.36 -25.24
C PHE A 259 8.50 11.89 -25.34
N ILE A 260 9.68 12.45 -25.02
CA ILE A 260 9.94 13.88 -25.13
C ILE A 260 9.71 14.36 -26.56
N LEU A 261 10.21 13.65 -27.56
CA LEU A 261 10.00 14.02 -28.97
C LEU A 261 8.51 14.00 -29.33
N LYS A 262 7.77 12.97 -28.91
CA LYS A 262 6.32 12.85 -29.15
C LYS A 262 5.54 13.99 -28.52
N GLU A 263 5.82 14.35 -27.26
CA GLU A 263 5.17 15.48 -26.59
C GLU A 263 5.50 16.83 -27.26
N ARG A 264 6.76 17.03 -27.68
CA ARG A 264 7.16 18.21 -28.46
C ARG A 264 6.41 18.32 -29.79
N ILE A 265 6.26 17.22 -30.52
CA ILE A 265 5.50 17.20 -31.79
C ILE A 265 4.02 17.44 -31.55
N ASN A 266 3.43 16.90 -30.48
CA ASN A 266 2.04 17.18 -30.14
C ASN A 266 1.83 18.66 -29.85
N LYS A 267 2.71 19.29 -29.07
CA LYS A 267 2.67 20.72 -28.81
C LYS A 267 2.90 21.55 -30.09
N ALA A 268 3.77 21.08 -30.98
CA ALA A 268 3.99 21.73 -32.27
C ALA A 268 2.74 21.72 -33.16
N LYS A 269 1.95 20.66 -33.16
CA LYS A 269 0.66 20.61 -33.89
C LYS A 269 -0.30 21.70 -33.45
N GLU A 270 -0.42 21.90 -32.11
CA GLU A 270 -1.26 22.94 -31.54
C GLU A 270 -0.81 24.36 -31.99
N LEU A 271 0.50 24.63 -31.89
CA LEU A 271 1.07 25.91 -32.26
C LEU A 271 0.92 26.21 -33.78
N LEU A 272 1.13 25.18 -34.63
CA LEU A 272 0.94 25.32 -36.08
C LEU A 272 -0.53 25.53 -36.45
N ALA A 273 -1.47 24.90 -35.77
CA ALA A 273 -2.89 25.16 -35.94
C ALA A 273 -3.25 26.62 -35.57
N ASN A 274 -2.61 27.19 -34.54
CA ASN A 274 -2.76 28.58 -34.12
C ASN A 274 -1.95 29.56 -34.99
N LYS A 275 -1.59 29.17 -36.22
CA LYS A 275 -0.90 30.01 -37.22
C LYS A 275 0.49 30.53 -36.84
N ASN A 276 1.15 29.95 -35.84
CA ASN A 276 2.54 30.29 -35.51
C ASN A 276 3.48 29.92 -36.66
N SER A 277 4.55 30.65 -36.84
CA SER A 277 5.55 30.34 -37.84
C SER A 277 6.28 29.00 -37.52
N ILE A 278 6.73 28.31 -38.56
CA ILE A 278 7.45 27.03 -38.40
C ILE A 278 8.70 27.21 -37.54
N LYS A 279 9.39 28.34 -37.72
CA LYS A 279 10.62 28.68 -36.96
C LYS A 279 10.30 28.91 -35.49
N GLU A 280 9.30 29.70 -35.16
CA GLU A 280 8.86 29.94 -33.77
C GLU A 280 8.38 28.65 -33.11
N THR A 281 7.56 27.86 -33.82
CA THR A 281 7.08 26.59 -33.33
C THR A 281 8.22 25.67 -32.96
N ALA A 282 9.26 25.55 -33.81
CA ALA A 282 10.44 24.75 -33.52
C ALA A 282 11.11 25.18 -32.20
N PHE A 283 11.36 26.45 -32.01
CA PHE A 283 12.01 26.97 -30.79
C PHE A 283 11.13 26.85 -29.55
N GLN A 284 9.85 27.17 -29.63
CA GLN A 284 8.90 27.10 -28.53
C GLN A 284 8.69 25.65 -28.06
N THR A 285 8.92 24.67 -28.94
CA THR A 285 8.85 23.25 -28.60
C THR A 285 10.20 22.62 -28.27
N GLY A 286 11.24 23.42 -28.08
CA GLY A 286 12.56 23.01 -27.60
C GLY A 286 13.48 22.38 -28.63
N PHE A 287 13.21 22.60 -29.92
CA PHE A 287 14.17 22.23 -30.98
C PHE A 287 15.14 23.40 -31.23
N SER A 288 16.41 23.10 -31.20
CA SER A 288 17.47 24.10 -31.48
C SER A 288 17.70 24.37 -32.98
N ASP A 289 17.18 23.47 -33.84
CA ASP A 289 17.33 23.55 -35.29
C ASP A 289 16.01 23.22 -36.00
N THR A 290 15.59 24.11 -36.89
CA THR A 290 14.35 24.01 -37.66
C THR A 290 14.37 22.87 -38.68
N ASN A 291 15.56 22.55 -39.24
CA ASN A 291 15.69 21.40 -40.17
C ASN A 291 15.52 20.09 -39.44
N TYR A 292 16.12 19.98 -38.26
CA TYR A 292 15.93 18.80 -37.40
C TYR A 292 14.46 18.68 -36.97
N PHE A 293 13.83 19.79 -36.55
CA PHE A 293 12.40 19.82 -36.24
C PHE A 293 11.55 19.31 -37.40
N THR A 294 11.78 19.84 -38.62
CA THR A 294 11.02 19.45 -39.80
C THR A 294 11.11 17.96 -40.11
N ARG A 295 12.32 17.39 -39.99
CA ARG A 295 12.56 15.95 -40.18
C ARG A 295 11.82 15.11 -39.15
N VAL A 296 11.94 15.48 -37.84
CA VAL A 296 11.27 14.75 -36.75
C VAL A 296 9.75 14.88 -36.88
N PHE A 297 9.25 16.08 -37.16
CA PHE A 297 7.81 16.31 -37.36
C PHE A 297 7.27 15.42 -38.49
N LYS A 298 7.95 15.38 -39.65
CA LYS A 298 7.57 14.51 -40.77
C LYS A 298 7.60 13.02 -40.38
N GLN A 299 8.57 12.60 -39.58
CA GLN A 299 8.68 11.23 -39.09
C GLN A 299 7.47 10.83 -38.24
N PHE A 300 7.02 11.69 -37.35
CA PHE A 300 5.91 11.40 -36.43
C PHE A 300 4.53 11.65 -37.04
N VAL A 301 4.40 12.60 -37.98
CA VAL A 301 3.10 13.05 -38.51
C VAL A 301 2.86 12.57 -39.94
N GLY A 302 3.90 12.12 -40.62
CA GLY A 302 3.82 11.67 -42.03
C GLY A 302 3.96 12.78 -43.07
N ILE A 303 3.71 14.06 -42.71
CA ILE A 303 3.80 15.22 -43.59
C ILE A 303 4.67 16.33 -42.96
N THR A 304 5.15 17.25 -43.78
CA THR A 304 5.97 18.37 -43.26
C THR A 304 5.14 19.37 -42.44
N PRO A 305 5.77 20.14 -41.51
CA PRO A 305 5.07 21.17 -40.74
C PRO A 305 4.29 22.16 -41.63
N LYS A 306 4.86 22.54 -42.78
CA LYS A 306 4.23 23.46 -43.75
C LYS A 306 2.94 22.82 -44.35
N ASN A 307 3.03 21.60 -44.76
CA ASN A 307 1.87 20.88 -45.33
C ASN A 307 0.80 20.62 -44.24
N TYR A 308 1.21 20.35 -43.00
CA TYR A 308 0.30 20.22 -41.87
C TYR A 308 -0.44 21.54 -41.63
N GLN A 309 0.27 22.64 -41.52
CA GLN A 309 -0.31 23.98 -41.31
C GLN A 309 -1.30 24.35 -42.42
N ASN A 310 -0.94 24.14 -43.69
CA ASN A 310 -1.84 24.39 -44.80
C ASN A 310 -3.08 23.53 -44.73
N LYS A 311 -2.94 22.23 -44.42
CA LYS A 311 -4.08 21.30 -44.31
C LYS A 311 -5.07 21.69 -43.20
N VAL A 312 -4.59 22.12 -42.03
CA VAL A 312 -5.46 22.55 -40.93
C VAL A 312 -6.18 23.85 -41.27
N MET A 313 -5.54 24.78 -42.01
CA MET A 313 -6.16 26.04 -42.46
C MET A 313 -7.26 25.89 -43.54
N PHE A 314 -7.29 24.75 -44.25
CA PHE A 314 -8.35 24.48 -45.27
C PHE A 314 -9.61 23.84 -44.69
N PHE A 315 -9.61 23.45 -43.40
CA PHE A 315 -10.77 22.84 -42.75
C PHE A 315 -11.45 23.77 -41.72
N GLU A 316 -10.97 25.03 -41.54
CA GLU A 316 -11.69 26.13 -40.92
C GLU A 316 -12.33 27.05 -42.00
#